data_891430303b2659b61c0939291ac94939
#
_entry.id   891430303b2659b61c0939291ac94939
#
_cell.length_a   1.000
_cell.length_b   1.000
_cell.length_c   1.000
_cell.angle_alpha   90.00
_cell.angle_beta   90.00
_cell.angle_gamma   90.00
#
_symmetry.space_group_name_H-M   'P 1'
#
loop_
_entity.id
_entity.type
_entity.pdbx_description
1 polymer ?
#
loop_
_entity_poly.entity_id
_entity_poly.type
_entity_poly.pdbx_seq_one_letter_code
_entity_poly.pdbx_strand_id
1 'polypeptide(L)'
;MGTLGFVLGTRAMDHELVMIDQLADQMKKASAKDRFFYLVPNHIKFETEISILAGLRKRMGLDNDQRFASEKLQVLSFSRLAWFLLRDTPAFQTPRISKIGMTMLTSQVAQEHAQELHLYASEIKRPGFIQKLTEQLEELKSANISADDFSVILEQIQQDQSSGANRVWLTKMHDIEIIYHAYEEQLRQNFLGNNELYLQLVKYLQTDKEVRHMHFFIDRFAQFTASEQRIVDALVENGAATMVSLVLDRGYPDQNHPSPSEIPAENDLFYSSAMVYRRLW
;
A
#
# COMPACT_ATOMS: atom_id res chain seq x y z
N MET A 1 21.91 -5.01 -1.33
CA MET A 1 20.70 -5.44 -0.65
C MET A 1 20.57 -4.66 0.65
N GLY A 2 19.37 -4.21 0.98
CA GLY A 2 19.08 -3.61 2.27
C GLY A 2 19.00 -4.63 3.39
N THR A 3 18.64 -4.15 4.56
CA THR A 3 18.38 -5.01 5.72
C THR A 3 16.89 -4.98 6.02
N LEU A 4 16.30 -6.16 6.24
CA LEU A 4 14.94 -6.30 6.70
C LEU A 4 14.95 -6.92 8.10
N GLY A 5 14.34 -6.21 9.04
CA GLY A 5 14.17 -6.67 10.41
C GLY A 5 12.69 -6.72 10.80
N PHE A 6 12.37 -7.56 11.77
CA PHE A 6 11.01 -7.71 12.26
C PHE A 6 10.94 -7.48 13.77
N VAL A 7 9.87 -6.81 14.20
CA VAL A 7 9.41 -6.80 15.59
C VAL A 7 8.15 -7.64 15.65
N LEU A 8 8.28 -8.86 16.15
CA LEU A 8 7.21 -9.85 16.23
C LEU A 8 6.78 -10.03 17.68
N GLY A 9 5.49 -10.07 17.92
CA GLY A 9 4.97 -10.32 19.25
C GLY A 9 3.46 -10.35 19.30
N THR A 10 2.94 -10.75 20.46
CA THR A 10 1.51 -10.73 20.72
C THR A 10 1.00 -9.31 20.95
N ARG A 11 -0.30 -9.11 20.91
CA ARG A 11 -0.93 -7.81 21.19
C ARG A 11 -0.63 -7.25 22.60
N ALA A 12 -0.22 -8.12 23.52
CA ALA A 12 0.16 -7.72 24.87
C ALA A 12 1.55 -7.03 24.94
N MET A 13 2.37 -7.20 23.90
CA MET A 13 3.67 -6.54 23.80
C MET A 13 3.47 -5.11 23.27
N ASP A 14 4.19 -4.17 23.85
CA ASP A 14 4.23 -2.78 23.36
C ASP A 14 5.20 -2.69 22.17
N HIS A 15 4.67 -2.97 20.97
CA HIS A 15 5.43 -2.92 19.72
C HIS A 15 5.97 -1.52 19.44
N GLU A 16 5.17 -0.48 19.72
CA GLU A 16 5.57 0.91 19.50
C GLU A 16 6.79 1.27 20.36
N LEU A 17 6.81 0.83 21.62
CA LEU A 17 7.94 1.05 22.50
C LEU A 17 9.24 0.46 21.93
N VAL A 18 9.20 -0.78 21.45
CA VAL A 18 10.34 -1.46 20.83
C VAL A 18 10.77 -0.77 19.54
N MET A 19 9.82 -0.37 18.71
CA MET A 19 10.11 0.37 17.47
C MET A 19 10.76 1.73 17.74
N ILE A 20 10.30 2.44 18.78
CA ILE A 20 10.90 3.72 19.21
C ILE A 20 12.31 3.50 19.75
N ASP A 21 12.56 2.43 20.50
CA ASP A 21 13.91 2.11 21.00
C ASP A 21 14.87 1.86 19.84
N GLN A 22 14.49 1.04 18.88
CA GLN A 22 15.26 0.78 17.68
C GLN A 22 15.49 2.03 16.83
N LEU A 23 14.47 2.86 16.67
CA LEU A 23 14.57 4.14 15.96
C LEU A 23 15.57 5.07 16.66
N ALA A 24 15.48 5.23 17.98
CA ALA A 24 16.38 6.08 18.75
C ALA A 24 17.83 5.61 18.64
N ASP A 25 18.07 4.30 18.72
CA ASP A 25 19.41 3.74 18.60
C ASP A 25 20.02 3.88 17.22
N GLN A 26 19.20 3.74 16.16
CA GLN A 26 19.66 3.99 14.79
C GLN A 26 19.91 5.48 14.56
N MET A 27 19.04 6.37 15.04
CA MET A 27 19.22 7.83 14.93
C MET A 27 20.49 8.33 15.62
N LYS A 28 20.89 7.74 16.77
CA LYS A 28 22.15 8.08 17.48
C LYS A 28 23.39 7.72 16.65
N LYS A 29 23.31 6.70 15.82
CA LYS A 29 24.41 6.19 14.98
C LYS A 29 24.39 6.80 13.57
N ALA A 30 23.35 7.57 13.27
CA ALA A 30 23.05 8.04 11.92
C ALA A 30 24.06 9.08 11.41
N SER A 31 24.44 8.96 10.16
CA SER A 31 25.21 9.96 9.43
C SER A 31 24.37 11.21 9.10
N ALA A 32 25.02 12.25 8.59
CA ALA A 32 24.32 13.46 8.16
C ALA A 32 23.35 13.22 6.98
N LYS A 33 23.60 12.17 6.18
CA LYS A 33 22.80 11.83 4.99
C LYS A 33 21.60 10.96 5.33
N ASP A 34 21.59 10.29 6.48
CA ASP A 34 20.55 9.34 6.80
C ASP A 34 19.22 10.04 7.10
N ARG A 35 18.13 9.49 6.56
CA ARG A 35 16.76 9.94 6.73
C ARG A 35 15.91 8.80 7.27
N PHE A 36 14.99 9.12 8.15
CA PHE A 36 14.14 8.15 8.85
C PHE A 36 12.68 8.39 8.48
N PHE A 37 11.99 7.30 8.13
CA PHE A 37 10.59 7.30 7.78
C PHE A 37 9.85 6.31 8.67
N TYR A 38 8.88 6.80 9.42
CA TYR A 38 7.99 5.95 10.21
C TYR A 38 6.65 5.87 9.51
N LEU A 39 6.32 4.69 8.96
CA LEU A 39 5.14 4.48 8.13
C LEU A 39 4.03 3.84 8.96
N VAL A 40 2.86 4.47 8.92
CA VAL A 40 1.65 3.99 9.59
C VAL A 40 0.42 4.19 8.70
N PRO A 41 -0.68 3.49 8.96
CA PRO A 41 -1.96 3.74 8.30
C PRO A 41 -2.39 5.21 8.46
N ASN A 42 -2.96 5.79 7.41
CA ASN A 42 -3.24 7.23 7.34
C ASN A 42 -4.17 7.73 8.46
N HIS A 43 -5.11 6.89 8.92
CA HIS A 43 -6.11 7.27 9.92
C HIS A 43 -5.53 7.43 11.34
N ILE A 44 -4.39 6.81 11.65
CA ILE A 44 -3.73 6.91 12.97
C ILE A 44 -2.47 7.76 12.96
N LYS A 45 -2.11 8.34 11.80
CA LYS A 45 -0.84 9.06 11.62
C LYS A 45 -0.59 10.14 12.67
N PHE A 46 -1.59 10.97 12.94
CA PHE A 46 -1.43 12.12 13.84
C PHE A 46 -1.13 11.69 15.29
N GLU A 47 -1.87 10.73 15.81
CA GLU A 47 -1.67 10.19 17.15
C GLU A 47 -0.29 9.51 17.27
N THR A 48 0.08 8.74 16.25
CA THR A 48 1.39 8.07 16.22
C THR A 48 2.53 9.07 16.14
N GLU A 49 2.41 10.14 15.37
CA GLU A 49 3.44 11.18 15.28
C GLU A 49 3.72 11.82 16.67
N ILE A 50 2.66 12.13 17.41
CA ILE A 50 2.77 12.66 18.78
C ILE A 50 3.48 11.64 19.70
N SER A 51 3.05 10.38 19.65
CA SER A 51 3.60 9.32 20.50
C SER A 51 5.08 9.06 20.20
N ILE A 52 5.45 8.93 18.92
CA ILE A 52 6.83 8.73 18.48
C ILE A 52 7.73 9.88 18.92
N LEU A 53 7.32 11.12 18.69
CA LEU A 53 8.12 12.29 19.08
C LEU A 53 8.29 12.38 20.61
N ALA A 54 7.25 12.10 21.38
CA ALA A 54 7.33 12.06 22.84
C ALA A 54 8.26 10.93 23.32
N GLY A 55 8.14 9.74 22.74
CA GLY A 55 8.99 8.59 23.05
C GLY A 55 10.46 8.83 22.72
N LEU A 56 10.76 9.37 21.55
CA LEU A 56 12.12 9.71 21.12
C LEU A 56 12.77 10.76 22.04
N ARG A 57 12.01 11.80 22.36
CA ARG A 57 12.47 12.86 23.28
C ARG A 57 12.94 12.28 24.60
N LYS A 58 12.16 11.40 25.22
CA LYS A 58 12.52 10.71 26.47
C LYS A 58 13.80 9.90 26.33
N ARG A 59 14.00 9.19 25.20
CA ARG A 59 15.17 8.33 24.94
C ARG A 59 16.42 9.10 24.55
N MET A 60 16.27 10.30 24.03
CA MET A 60 17.37 11.20 23.71
C MET A 60 17.81 12.05 24.88
N GLY A 61 17.15 11.94 26.04
CA GLY A 61 17.48 12.70 27.25
C GLY A 61 17.20 14.20 27.13
N LEU A 62 16.25 14.60 26.27
CA LEU A 62 15.89 16.01 26.10
C LEU A 62 14.88 16.44 27.15
N ASP A 63 15.15 17.62 27.79
CA ASP A 63 14.30 18.18 28.82
C ASP A 63 12.88 18.49 28.35
N ASN A 64 11.94 18.49 29.34
CA ASN A 64 10.51 18.68 29.05
C ASN A 64 10.15 20.02 28.42
N ASP A 65 10.96 21.05 28.60
CA ASP A 65 10.72 22.40 28.09
C ASP A 65 11.29 22.65 26.68
N GLN A 66 12.05 21.70 26.10
CA GLN A 66 12.58 21.84 24.76
C GLN A 66 11.61 21.30 23.75
N ARG A 67 11.24 22.10 22.73
CA ARG A 67 10.49 21.63 21.56
C ARG A 67 11.37 20.68 20.77
N PHE A 68 10.94 19.43 20.66
CA PHE A 68 11.62 18.43 19.83
C PHE A 68 11.00 18.40 18.44
N ALA A 69 11.76 18.74 17.45
CA ALA A 69 11.45 18.51 16.05
C ALA A 69 12.70 17.88 15.42
N SER A 70 12.50 16.83 14.65
CA SER A 70 13.60 16.20 13.92
C SER A 70 13.39 16.39 12.43
N GLU A 71 14.29 17.11 11.78
CA GLU A 71 14.29 17.24 10.31
C GLU A 71 14.57 15.92 9.60
N LYS A 72 15.22 14.99 10.32
CA LYS A 72 15.60 13.68 9.76
C LYS A 72 14.48 12.64 9.82
N LEU A 73 13.46 12.83 10.67
CA LEU A 73 12.36 11.89 10.86
C LEU A 73 11.07 12.44 10.28
N GLN A 74 10.41 11.62 9.47
CA GLN A 74 9.07 11.88 8.94
C GLN A 74 8.13 10.73 9.33
N VAL A 75 6.98 11.05 9.94
CA VAL A 75 5.90 10.07 10.21
C VAL A 75 4.86 10.22 9.11
N LEU A 76 4.71 9.21 8.27
CA LEU A 76 3.94 9.27 7.03
C LEU A 76 3.07 8.03 6.83
N SER A 77 2.10 8.12 5.93
CA SER A 77 1.50 6.94 5.28
C SER A 77 2.19 6.66 3.95
N PHE A 78 1.96 5.48 3.33
CA PHE A 78 2.54 5.18 2.02
C PHE A 78 2.20 6.23 0.96
N SER A 79 0.97 6.73 0.94
CA SER A 79 0.57 7.79 0.01
C SER A 79 1.30 9.12 0.27
N ARG A 80 1.55 9.45 1.53
CA ARG A 80 2.33 10.64 1.92
C ARG A 80 3.82 10.46 1.63
N LEU A 81 4.35 9.25 1.81
CA LEU A 81 5.72 8.93 1.42
C LEU A 81 5.93 9.13 -0.08
N ALA A 82 5.03 8.59 -0.90
CA ALA A 82 5.07 8.78 -2.34
C ALA A 82 5.06 10.26 -2.70
N TRP A 83 4.18 11.03 -2.07
CA TRP A 83 4.10 12.47 -2.24
C TRP A 83 5.41 13.18 -1.82
N PHE A 84 5.98 12.77 -0.70
CA PHE A 84 7.19 13.39 -0.15
C PHE A 84 8.42 13.15 -1.03
N LEU A 85 8.59 11.92 -1.54
CA LEU A 85 9.76 11.55 -2.35
C LEU A 85 9.64 11.99 -3.81
N LEU A 86 8.42 12.03 -4.37
CA LEU A 86 8.22 12.35 -5.79
C LEU A 86 7.95 13.83 -6.07
N ARG A 87 7.76 14.68 -5.06
CA ARG A 87 7.34 16.08 -5.22
C ARG A 87 8.19 16.90 -6.18
N ASP A 88 9.49 16.60 -6.26
CA ASP A 88 10.46 17.30 -7.09
C ASP A 88 10.74 16.57 -8.42
N THR A 89 9.95 15.53 -8.73
CA THR A 89 10.07 14.74 -9.96
C THR A 89 9.07 15.18 -11.02
N PRO A 90 9.36 14.99 -12.33
CA PRO A 90 8.40 15.28 -13.40
C PRO A 90 7.06 14.51 -13.24
N ALA A 91 7.09 13.30 -12.67
CA ALA A 91 5.88 12.51 -12.41
C ALA A 91 4.87 13.24 -11.52
N PHE A 92 5.33 14.17 -10.69
CA PHE A 92 4.47 14.94 -9.80
C PHE A 92 3.70 16.09 -10.47
N GLN A 93 4.08 16.46 -11.69
CA GLN A 93 3.41 17.52 -12.46
C GLN A 93 2.10 17.04 -13.07
N THR A 94 1.86 15.73 -13.15
CA THR A 94 0.60 15.17 -13.66
C THR A 94 -0.54 15.44 -12.65
N PRO A 95 -1.69 15.97 -13.12
CA PRO A 95 -2.82 16.26 -12.24
C PRO A 95 -3.30 15.02 -11.49
N ARG A 96 -3.70 15.19 -10.25
CA ARG A 96 -4.30 14.12 -9.45
C ARG A 96 -5.81 14.13 -9.58
N ILE A 97 -6.37 12.93 -9.66
CA ILE A 97 -7.81 12.76 -9.62
C ILE A 97 -8.26 12.52 -8.17
N SER A 98 -9.27 13.26 -7.73
CA SER A 98 -9.92 13.03 -6.44
C SER A 98 -10.90 11.86 -6.51
N LYS A 99 -11.36 11.35 -5.34
CA LYS A 99 -12.39 10.30 -5.31
C LYS A 99 -13.66 10.71 -6.08
N ILE A 100 -14.08 11.98 -5.96
CA ILE A 100 -15.21 12.53 -6.74
C ILE A 100 -14.87 12.54 -8.22
N GLY A 101 -13.67 12.97 -8.59
CA GLY A 101 -13.21 12.95 -9.97
C GLY A 101 -13.20 11.54 -10.57
N MET A 102 -12.79 10.52 -9.82
CA MET A 102 -12.86 9.12 -10.25
C MET A 102 -14.29 8.68 -10.53
N THR A 103 -15.24 9.04 -9.65
CA THR A 103 -16.67 8.75 -9.88
C THR A 103 -17.22 9.47 -11.12
N MET A 104 -16.80 10.72 -11.35
CA MET A 104 -17.17 11.46 -12.54
C MET A 104 -16.59 10.83 -13.81
N LEU A 105 -15.34 10.43 -13.77
CA LEU A 105 -14.67 9.73 -14.88
C LEU A 105 -15.36 8.40 -15.19
N THR A 106 -15.65 7.58 -14.17
CA THR A 106 -16.41 6.33 -14.34
C THR A 106 -17.77 6.60 -14.99
N SER A 107 -18.48 7.65 -14.57
CA SER A 107 -19.77 8.04 -15.16
C SER A 107 -19.64 8.44 -16.63
N GLN A 108 -18.63 9.23 -16.95
CA GLN A 108 -18.36 9.66 -18.32
C GLN A 108 -18.08 8.48 -19.22
N VAL A 109 -17.11 7.64 -18.85
CA VAL A 109 -16.72 6.46 -19.61
C VAL A 109 -17.88 5.49 -19.80
N ALA A 110 -18.64 5.21 -18.74
CA ALA A 110 -19.81 4.33 -18.82
C ALA A 110 -20.89 4.88 -19.77
N GLN A 111 -21.08 6.20 -19.84
CA GLN A 111 -22.01 6.84 -20.75
C GLN A 111 -21.50 6.80 -22.21
N GLU A 112 -20.21 7.02 -22.43
CA GLU A 112 -19.58 6.96 -23.74
C GLU A 112 -19.74 5.56 -24.37
N HIS A 113 -19.62 4.50 -23.56
CA HIS A 113 -19.76 3.11 -23.98
C HIS A 113 -21.16 2.50 -23.77
N ALA A 114 -22.18 3.33 -23.44
CA ALA A 114 -23.51 2.85 -23.08
C ALA A 114 -24.17 1.91 -24.11
N GLN A 115 -23.82 2.05 -25.39
CA GLN A 115 -24.37 1.20 -26.48
C GLN A 115 -23.72 -0.19 -26.54
N GLU A 116 -22.55 -0.34 -25.96
CA GLU A 116 -21.80 -1.60 -25.91
C GLU A 116 -22.19 -2.44 -24.68
N LEU A 117 -22.80 -1.81 -23.66
CA LEU A 117 -23.21 -2.45 -22.42
C LEU A 117 -24.52 -3.22 -22.59
N HIS A 118 -24.60 -4.40 -22.01
CA HIS A 118 -25.76 -5.27 -22.09
C HIS A 118 -26.66 -5.19 -20.84
N LEU A 119 -26.08 -5.38 -19.66
CA LEU A 119 -26.81 -5.35 -18.39
C LEU A 119 -26.79 -3.96 -17.73
N TYR A 120 -25.69 -3.26 -17.86
CA TYR A 120 -25.49 -2.00 -17.16
C TYR A 120 -25.99 -0.76 -17.90
N ALA A 121 -26.36 -0.88 -19.18
CA ALA A 121 -26.85 0.24 -20.00
C ALA A 121 -27.97 1.08 -19.34
N SER A 122 -28.90 0.44 -18.60
CA SER A 122 -29.96 1.12 -17.89
C SER A 122 -29.55 1.66 -16.51
N GLU A 123 -28.53 1.07 -15.90
CA GLU A 123 -28.10 1.35 -14.53
C GLU A 123 -27.11 2.51 -14.44
N ILE A 124 -26.34 2.78 -15.50
CA ILE A 124 -25.30 3.84 -15.53
C ILE A 124 -25.84 5.26 -15.27
N LYS A 125 -27.15 5.46 -15.39
CA LYS A 125 -27.79 6.75 -15.08
C LYS A 125 -28.04 6.96 -13.58
N ARG A 126 -27.82 5.94 -12.76
CA ARG A 126 -28.06 5.97 -11.31
C ARG A 126 -26.77 6.32 -10.56
N PRO A 127 -26.71 7.44 -9.84
CA PRO A 127 -25.49 7.86 -9.12
C PRO A 127 -24.97 6.80 -8.15
N GLY A 128 -25.83 6.09 -7.43
CA GLY A 128 -25.44 5.04 -6.51
C GLY A 128 -24.81 3.83 -7.19
N PHE A 129 -25.22 3.50 -8.41
CA PHE A 129 -24.61 2.47 -9.24
C PHE A 129 -23.19 2.87 -9.67
N ILE A 130 -23.02 4.10 -10.19
CA ILE A 130 -21.74 4.62 -10.62
C ILE A 130 -20.73 4.64 -9.46
N GLN A 131 -21.18 5.04 -8.27
CA GLN A 131 -20.31 5.02 -7.09
C GLN A 131 -19.82 3.59 -6.78
N LYS A 132 -20.72 2.60 -6.78
CA LYS A 132 -20.36 1.20 -6.54
C LYS A 132 -19.45 0.63 -7.62
N LEU A 133 -19.72 0.97 -8.87
CA LEU A 133 -18.86 0.58 -9.97
C LEU A 133 -17.45 1.18 -9.82
N THR A 134 -17.36 2.47 -9.47
CA THR A 134 -16.06 3.11 -9.20
C THR A 134 -15.30 2.40 -8.08
N GLU A 135 -15.97 2.05 -6.97
CA GLU A 135 -15.37 1.29 -5.87
C GLU A 135 -14.82 -0.06 -6.35
N GLN A 136 -15.55 -0.79 -7.21
CA GLN A 136 -15.07 -2.06 -7.78
C GLN A 136 -13.86 -1.89 -8.70
N LEU A 137 -13.84 -0.86 -9.57
CA LEU A 137 -12.69 -0.58 -10.43
C LEU A 137 -11.44 -0.23 -9.59
N GLU A 138 -11.61 0.55 -8.52
CA GLU A 138 -10.52 0.88 -7.61
C GLU A 138 -10.03 -0.34 -6.80
N GLU A 139 -10.89 -1.28 -6.48
CA GLU A 139 -10.49 -2.56 -5.86
C GLU A 139 -9.62 -3.38 -6.81
N LEU A 140 -9.98 -3.51 -8.08
CA LEU A 140 -9.17 -4.18 -9.10
C LEU A 140 -7.78 -3.53 -9.21
N LYS A 141 -7.74 -2.20 -9.27
CA LYS A 141 -6.48 -1.45 -9.31
C LYS A 141 -5.65 -1.65 -8.03
N SER A 142 -6.29 -1.67 -6.88
CA SER A 142 -5.60 -1.88 -5.59
C SER A 142 -5.03 -3.29 -5.46
N ALA A 143 -5.69 -4.29 -6.08
CA ALA A 143 -5.18 -5.64 -6.23
C ALA A 143 -4.09 -5.74 -7.31
N ASN A 144 -3.82 -4.63 -8.03
CA ASN A 144 -2.87 -4.55 -9.14
C ASN A 144 -3.23 -5.45 -10.32
N ILE A 145 -4.51 -5.60 -10.57
CA ILE A 145 -5.08 -6.25 -11.75
C ILE A 145 -5.33 -5.14 -12.77
N SER A 146 -4.61 -5.16 -13.90
CA SER A 146 -4.86 -4.25 -15.02
C SER A 146 -6.12 -4.67 -15.79
N ALA A 147 -6.62 -3.80 -16.67
CA ALA A 147 -7.72 -4.16 -17.55
C ALA A 147 -7.37 -5.35 -18.47
N ASP A 148 -6.13 -5.38 -18.95
CA ASP A 148 -5.63 -6.52 -19.75
C ASP A 148 -5.58 -7.82 -18.94
N ASP A 149 -5.09 -7.78 -17.68
CA ASP A 149 -5.10 -8.95 -16.80
C ASP A 149 -6.53 -9.42 -16.51
N PHE A 150 -7.47 -8.47 -16.35
CA PHE A 150 -8.87 -8.77 -16.11
C PHE A 150 -9.50 -9.52 -17.32
N SER A 151 -9.20 -9.09 -18.55
CA SER A 151 -9.61 -9.77 -19.77
C SER A 151 -9.09 -11.20 -19.82
N VAL A 152 -7.80 -11.42 -19.55
CA VAL A 152 -7.20 -12.76 -19.51
C VAL A 152 -7.87 -13.67 -18.48
N ILE A 153 -8.17 -13.15 -17.30
CA ILE A 153 -8.88 -13.88 -16.23
C ILE A 153 -10.29 -14.30 -16.71
N LEU A 154 -11.00 -13.37 -17.34
CA LEU A 154 -12.34 -13.67 -17.88
C LEU A 154 -12.32 -14.73 -18.97
N GLU A 155 -11.37 -14.68 -19.90
CA GLU A 155 -11.20 -15.69 -20.93
C GLU A 155 -10.93 -17.09 -20.32
N GLN A 156 -10.08 -17.17 -19.30
CA GLN A 156 -9.81 -18.42 -18.60
C GLN A 156 -11.06 -18.99 -17.92
N ILE A 157 -11.85 -18.13 -17.24
CA ILE A 157 -13.10 -18.55 -16.60
C ILE A 157 -14.13 -19.03 -17.64
N GLN A 158 -14.20 -18.38 -18.81
CA GLN A 158 -15.10 -18.80 -19.89
C GLN A 158 -14.72 -20.15 -20.50
N GLN A 159 -13.43 -20.45 -20.58
CA GLN A 159 -12.91 -21.72 -21.11
C GLN A 159 -13.05 -22.85 -20.08
N ASP A 160 -13.06 -22.56 -18.80
CA ASP A 160 -13.21 -23.56 -17.74
C ASP A 160 -14.68 -23.96 -17.57
N GLN A 161 -15.05 -25.09 -18.15
CA GLN A 161 -16.40 -25.67 -18.03
C GLN A 161 -16.79 -26.03 -16.59
N SER A 162 -15.82 -26.13 -15.67
CA SER A 162 -16.05 -26.44 -14.26
C SER A 162 -16.33 -25.20 -13.42
N SER A 163 -16.10 -24.00 -13.95
CA SER A 163 -16.18 -22.72 -13.21
C SER A 163 -17.57 -22.40 -12.64
N GLY A 164 -18.63 -23.05 -13.14
CA GLY A 164 -20.01 -22.77 -12.74
C GLY A 164 -20.50 -21.36 -13.07
N ALA A 165 -19.71 -20.56 -13.82
CA ALA A 165 -20.07 -19.21 -14.22
C ALA A 165 -21.32 -19.24 -15.11
N ASN A 166 -22.38 -18.57 -14.65
CA ASN A 166 -23.60 -18.48 -15.41
C ASN A 166 -23.51 -17.36 -16.47
N ARG A 167 -24.37 -17.44 -17.50
CA ARG A 167 -24.41 -16.49 -18.60
C ARG A 167 -24.60 -15.04 -18.14
N VAL A 168 -25.43 -14.83 -17.12
CA VAL A 168 -25.72 -13.48 -16.60
C VAL A 168 -24.45 -12.89 -15.93
N TRP A 169 -23.73 -13.71 -15.15
CA TRP A 169 -22.47 -13.29 -14.53
C TRP A 169 -21.43 -12.91 -15.58
N LEU A 170 -21.27 -13.74 -16.62
CA LEU A 170 -20.33 -13.45 -17.72
C LEU A 170 -20.67 -12.15 -18.45
N THR A 171 -21.95 -11.93 -18.74
CA THR A 171 -22.41 -10.67 -19.38
C THR A 171 -22.11 -9.47 -18.48
N LYS A 172 -22.32 -9.60 -17.15
CA LYS A 172 -22.00 -8.57 -16.18
C LYS A 172 -20.49 -8.26 -16.18
N MET A 173 -19.65 -9.28 -16.18
CA MET A 173 -18.20 -9.10 -16.18
C MET A 173 -17.70 -8.46 -17.47
N HIS A 174 -18.29 -8.80 -18.61
CA HIS A 174 -17.97 -8.17 -19.88
C HIS A 174 -18.31 -6.67 -19.90
N ASP A 175 -19.46 -6.26 -19.34
CA ASP A 175 -19.79 -4.84 -19.18
C ASP A 175 -18.75 -4.11 -18.30
N ILE A 176 -18.27 -4.77 -17.22
CA ILE A 176 -17.21 -4.23 -16.37
C ILE A 176 -15.90 -4.12 -17.15
N GLU A 177 -15.55 -5.12 -17.94
CA GLU A 177 -14.34 -5.14 -18.76
C GLU A 177 -14.28 -3.94 -19.72
N ILE A 178 -15.35 -3.68 -20.46
CA ILE A 178 -15.45 -2.54 -21.38
C ILE A 178 -15.18 -1.23 -20.62
N ILE A 179 -15.90 -1.03 -19.50
CA ILE A 179 -15.76 0.19 -18.70
C ILE A 179 -14.36 0.30 -18.10
N TYR A 180 -13.78 -0.81 -17.65
CA TYR A 180 -12.49 -0.81 -16.99
C TYR A 180 -11.35 -0.47 -17.95
N HIS A 181 -11.35 -1.00 -19.17
CA HIS A 181 -10.39 -0.62 -20.22
C HIS A 181 -10.44 0.87 -20.51
N ALA A 182 -11.62 1.40 -20.77
CA ALA A 182 -11.77 2.81 -21.08
C ALA A 182 -11.41 3.72 -19.87
N TYR A 183 -11.75 3.30 -18.65
CA TYR A 183 -11.40 3.99 -17.41
C TYR A 183 -9.88 4.04 -17.20
N GLU A 184 -9.17 2.92 -17.36
CA GLU A 184 -7.72 2.88 -17.23
C GLU A 184 -7.01 3.73 -18.28
N GLU A 185 -7.47 3.70 -19.52
CA GLU A 185 -6.92 4.49 -20.60
C GLU A 185 -7.06 6.00 -20.31
N GLN A 186 -8.22 6.46 -19.87
CA GLN A 186 -8.46 7.85 -19.50
C GLN A 186 -7.65 8.29 -18.27
N LEU A 187 -7.54 7.42 -17.27
CA LEU A 187 -6.66 7.68 -16.12
C LEU A 187 -5.20 7.83 -16.55
N ARG A 188 -4.69 6.89 -17.34
CA ARG A 188 -3.30 6.88 -17.78
C ARG A 188 -2.94 8.12 -18.59
N GLN A 189 -3.85 8.61 -19.42
CA GLN A 189 -3.62 9.77 -20.27
C GLN A 189 -3.68 11.10 -19.51
N ASN A 190 -4.55 11.23 -18.53
CA ASN A 190 -4.94 12.54 -18.00
C ASN A 190 -4.64 12.74 -16.51
N PHE A 191 -4.50 11.66 -15.72
CA PHE A 191 -4.44 11.77 -14.27
C PHE A 191 -3.41 10.84 -13.64
N LEU A 192 -2.93 11.26 -12.46
CA LEU A 192 -2.14 10.40 -11.57
C LEU A 192 -3.04 9.89 -10.45
N GLY A 193 -3.44 8.63 -10.53
CA GLY A 193 -4.15 7.92 -9.45
C GLY A 193 -3.18 7.48 -8.34
N ASN A 194 -3.72 6.97 -7.21
CA ASN A 194 -2.88 6.47 -6.12
C ASN A 194 -2.00 5.30 -6.56
N ASN A 195 -2.51 4.39 -7.38
CA ASN A 195 -1.73 3.26 -7.87
C ASN A 195 -0.61 3.69 -8.82
N GLU A 196 -0.88 4.61 -9.73
CA GLU A 196 0.13 5.18 -10.61
C GLU A 196 1.21 5.91 -9.80
N LEU A 197 0.80 6.62 -8.74
CA LEU A 197 1.72 7.26 -7.80
C LEU A 197 2.63 6.22 -7.11
N TYR A 198 2.07 5.08 -6.69
CA TYR A 198 2.83 3.99 -6.07
C TYR A 198 3.78 3.32 -7.07
N LEU A 199 3.36 3.12 -8.32
CA LEU A 199 4.24 2.62 -9.39
C LEU A 199 5.40 3.58 -9.67
N GLN A 200 5.14 4.89 -9.69
CA GLN A 200 6.20 5.89 -9.83
C GLN A 200 7.13 5.91 -8.62
N LEU A 201 6.60 5.71 -7.41
CA LEU A 201 7.43 5.57 -6.21
C LEU A 201 8.33 4.34 -6.30
N VAL A 202 7.82 3.19 -6.72
CA VAL A 202 8.63 1.97 -6.93
C VAL A 202 9.76 2.23 -7.92
N LYS A 203 9.47 2.85 -9.07
CA LYS A 203 10.50 3.23 -10.06
C LYS A 203 11.54 4.18 -9.48
N TYR A 204 11.12 5.17 -8.71
CA TYR A 204 12.01 6.10 -8.03
C TYR A 204 12.94 5.34 -7.06
N LEU A 205 12.39 4.49 -6.22
CA LEU A 205 13.15 3.69 -5.25
C LEU A 205 14.17 2.75 -5.93
N GLN A 206 13.86 2.24 -7.12
CA GLN A 206 14.76 1.38 -7.90
C GLN A 206 15.91 2.14 -8.55
N THR A 207 15.76 3.43 -8.81
CA THR A 207 16.74 4.24 -9.54
C THR A 207 17.55 5.18 -8.66
N ASP A 208 17.01 5.62 -7.55
CA ASP A 208 17.66 6.58 -6.67
C ASP A 208 18.66 5.89 -5.71
N LYS A 209 19.93 6.31 -5.81
CA LYS A 209 21.02 5.78 -4.97
C LYS A 209 20.93 6.22 -3.50
N GLU A 210 20.17 7.27 -3.20
CA GLU A 210 20.00 7.78 -1.83
C GLU A 210 19.10 6.87 -0.98
N VAL A 211 18.36 5.93 -1.59
CA VAL A 211 17.52 4.93 -0.89
C VAL A 211 18.31 4.15 0.16
N ARG A 212 19.59 3.86 -0.08
CA ARG A 212 20.49 3.19 0.89
C ARG A 212 20.75 3.98 2.17
N HIS A 213 20.45 5.28 2.19
CA HIS A 213 20.53 6.18 3.34
C HIS A 213 19.16 6.40 3.99
N MET A 214 18.14 5.68 3.55
CA MET A 214 16.80 5.75 4.09
C MET A 214 16.55 4.57 5.05
N HIS A 215 15.98 4.89 6.20
CA HIS A 215 15.61 3.92 7.23
C HIS A 215 14.10 3.96 7.38
N PHE A 216 13.45 2.80 7.21
CA PHE A 216 12.00 2.68 7.27
C PHE A 216 11.57 1.86 8.49
N PHE A 217 10.62 2.40 9.22
CA PHE A 217 9.93 1.74 10.32
C PHE A 217 8.46 1.64 9.93
N ILE A 218 7.97 0.43 9.70
CA ILE A 218 6.61 0.16 9.22
C ILE A 218 5.84 -0.48 10.36
N ASP A 219 4.80 0.21 10.85
CA ASP A 219 4.12 -0.19 12.07
C ASP A 219 2.58 -0.13 11.92
N ARG A 220 1.89 -1.00 12.68
CA ARG A 220 0.42 -1.05 12.77
C ARG A 220 -0.32 -1.41 11.47
N PHE A 221 0.36 -2.02 10.52
CA PHE A 221 -0.27 -2.63 9.36
C PHE A 221 -0.59 -4.09 9.67
N ALA A 222 -1.88 -4.47 9.57
CA ALA A 222 -2.28 -5.87 9.63
C ALA A 222 -2.02 -6.60 8.30
N GLN A 223 -2.08 -5.86 7.20
CA GLN A 223 -1.83 -6.35 5.85
C GLN A 223 -1.35 -5.20 4.96
N PHE A 224 -0.73 -5.55 3.84
CA PHE A 224 -0.40 -4.61 2.78
C PHE A 224 -1.28 -4.87 1.56
N THR A 225 -1.68 -3.82 0.87
CA THR A 225 -2.18 -3.95 -0.51
C THR A 225 -1.04 -4.43 -1.42
N ALA A 226 -1.36 -4.97 -2.59
CA ALA A 226 -0.36 -5.42 -3.56
C ALA A 226 0.62 -4.28 -3.94
N SER A 227 0.12 -3.05 -4.05
CA SER A 227 0.94 -1.88 -4.36
C SER A 227 1.86 -1.48 -3.20
N GLU A 228 1.39 -1.55 -1.96
CA GLU A 228 2.21 -1.29 -0.76
C GLU A 228 3.28 -2.36 -0.57
N GLN A 229 2.94 -3.64 -0.81
CA GLN A 229 3.91 -4.73 -0.80
C GLN A 229 5.06 -4.48 -1.78
N ARG A 230 4.75 -4.08 -3.02
CA ARG A 230 5.78 -3.74 -4.03
C ARG A 230 6.69 -2.60 -3.58
N ILE A 231 6.16 -1.61 -2.85
CA ILE A 231 6.98 -0.54 -2.29
C ILE A 231 7.94 -1.10 -1.25
N VAL A 232 7.46 -1.95 -0.33
CA VAL A 232 8.31 -2.57 0.69
C VAL A 232 9.39 -3.44 0.06
N ASP A 233 9.05 -4.25 -0.94
CA ASP A 233 10.00 -5.05 -1.70
C ASP A 233 11.08 -4.17 -2.36
N ALA A 234 10.67 -3.09 -3.04
CA ALA A 234 11.59 -2.16 -3.67
C ALA A 234 12.52 -1.45 -2.66
N LEU A 235 12.03 -1.12 -1.45
CA LEU A 235 12.87 -0.56 -0.38
C LEU A 235 14.00 -1.52 0.02
N VAL A 236 13.65 -2.78 0.28
CA VAL A 236 14.60 -3.81 0.73
C VAL A 236 15.59 -4.16 -0.38
N GLU A 237 15.12 -4.35 -1.61
CA GLU A 237 15.96 -4.69 -2.76
C GLU A 237 16.99 -3.61 -3.07
N ASN A 238 16.63 -2.34 -2.91
CA ASN A 238 17.48 -1.20 -3.30
C ASN A 238 18.28 -0.59 -2.14
N GLY A 239 18.40 -1.31 -1.04
CA GLY A 239 19.40 -1.02 -0.02
C GLY A 239 18.89 -0.24 1.19
N ALA A 240 17.60 0.05 1.31
CA ALA A 240 17.04 0.66 2.50
C ALA A 240 17.14 -0.27 3.73
N ALA A 241 17.33 0.32 4.89
CA ALA A 241 17.16 -0.39 6.16
C ALA A 241 15.69 -0.36 6.56
N THR A 242 15.03 -1.51 6.57
CA THR A 242 13.59 -1.61 6.81
C THR A 242 13.30 -2.47 8.03
N MET A 243 12.46 -1.97 8.94
CA MET A 243 11.97 -2.69 10.10
C MET A 243 10.45 -2.71 10.07
N VAL A 244 9.87 -3.89 10.23
CA VAL A 244 8.41 -4.10 10.18
C VAL A 244 7.92 -4.67 11.50
N SER A 245 6.92 -4.02 12.10
CA SER A 245 6.25 -4.51 13.31
C SER A 245 4.98 -5.26 12.91
N LEU A 246 4.84 -6.49 13.40
CA LEU A 246 3.70 -7.36 13.13
C LEU A 246 3.19 -8.01 14.41
N VAL A 247 1.88 -7.94 14.62
CA VAL A 247 1.21 -8.63 15.73
C VAL A 247 0.88 -10.04 15.31
N LEU A 248 1.36 -11.03 16.09
CA LEU A 248 1.14 -12.45 15.88
C LEU A 248 0.63 -13.09 17.18
N ASP A 249 -0.16 -14.15 17.08
CA ASP A 249 -0.68 -14.89 18.24
C ASP A 249 0.33 -15.82 18.89
N ARG A 250 1.32 -16.24 18.14
CA ARG A 250 2.41 -17.11 18.58
C ARG A 250 3.74 -16.65 17.99
N GLY A 251 4.82 -16.82 18.76
CA GLY A 251 6.18 -16.67 18.24
C GLY A 251 6.52 -17.83 17.29
N TYR A 252 7.30 -17.55 16.28
CA TYR A 252 7.89 -18.64 15.49
C TYR A 252 8.90 -19.41 16.34
N PRO A 253 8.96 -20.76 16.20
CA PRO A 253 9.68 -21.62 17.15
C PRO A 253 11.18 -21.41 17.18
N ASP A 254 11.77 -20.81 16.17
CA ASP A 254 13.22 -20.60 16.11
C ASP A 254 13.55 -19.11 15.92
N GLN A 255 14.15 -18.53 16.97
CA GLN A 255 14.62 -17.13 16.93
C GLN A 255 15.79 -16.93 15.95
N ASN A 256 16.53 -18.01 15.63
CA ASN A 256 17.66 -17.95 14.70
C ASN A 256 17.27 -18.27 13.26
N HIS A 257 16.20 -19.05 13.06
CA HIS A 257 15.65 -19.40 11.76
C HIS A 257 14.13 -19.50 11.83
N PRO A 258 13.43 -18.36 12.00
CA PRO A 258 11.97 -18.36 11.98
C PRO A 258 11.50 -18.66 10.55
N SER A 259 11.49 -19.95 10.20
CA SER A 259 10.98 -20.36 8.89
C SER A 259 9.46 -20.24 8.88
N PRO A 260 8.87 -19.41 8.01
CA PRO A 260 7.44 -19.38 7.78
C PRO A 260 7.00 -20.58 6.92
N SER A 261 7.53 -21.76 7.21
CA SER A 261 7.28 -22.99 6.42
C SER A 261 5.84 -23.44 6.46
N GLU A 262 5.11 -23.08 7.50
CA GLU A 262 3.67 -23.35 7.61
C GLU A 262 2.85 -22.20 7.03
N ILE A 263 1.91 -22.54 6.15
CA ILE A 263 0.89 -21.59 5.68
C ILE A 263 -0.07 -21.39 6.85
N PRO A 264 -0.28 -20.15 7.34
CA PRO A 264 -1.29 -19.88 8.34
C PRO A 264 -2.66 -20.36 7.88
N ALA A 265 -3.47 -20.88 8.78
CA ALA A 265 -4.84 -21.25 8.44
C ALA A 265 -5.68 -19.96 8.26
N GLU A 266 -6.60 -19.95 7.30
CA GLU A 266 -7.42 -18.77 6.99
C GLU A 266 -8.28 -18.30 8.17
N ASN A 267 -8.58 -19.18 9.12
CA ASN A 267 -9.32 -18.88 10.34
C ASN A 267 -8.44 -18.47 11.52
N ASP A 268 -7.11 -18.38 11.34
CA ASP A 268 -6.22 -17.87 12.39
C ASP A 268 -6.47 -16.39 12.64
N LEU A 269 -6.50 -16.00 13.92
CA LEU A 269 -6.82 -14.63 14.34
C LEU A 269 -5.89 -13.57 13.71
N PHE A 270 -4.63 -13.91 13.51
CA PHE A 270 -3.63 -13.02 12.91
C PHE A 270 -3.15 -13.50 11.53
N TYR A 271 -4.03 -14.18 10.79
CA TYR A 271 -3.74 -14.68 9.43
C TYR A 271 -3.08 -13.63 8.53
N SER A 272 -3.67 -12.43 8.47
CA SER A 272 -3.18 -11.35 7.61
C SER A 272 -1.74 -10.94 7.95
N SER A 273 -1.42 -10.75 9.23
CA SER A 273 -0.07 -10.39 9.68
C SER A 273 0.94 -11.53 9.45
N ALA A 274 0.52 -12.78 9.66
CA ALA A 274 1.34 -13.95 9.39
C ALA A 274 1.64 -14.11 7.89
N MET A 275 0.68 -13.81 7.02
CA MET A 275 0.89 -13.79 5.57
C MET A 275 1.83 -12.66 5.12
N VAL A 276 1.77 -11.49 5.75
CA VAL A 276 2.75 -10.41 5.53
C VAL A 276 4.15 -10.88 5.90
N TYR A 277 4.31 -11.44 7.10
CA TYR A 277 5.60 -11.97 7.54
C TYR A 277 6.17 -13.00 6.56
N ARG A 278 5.34 -13.96 6.14
CA ARG A 278 5.74 -15.00 5.19
C ARG A 278 6.16 -14.46 3.81
N ARG A 279 5.53 -13.40 3.33
CA ARG A 279 5.87 -12.79 2.03
C ARG A 279 7.16 -12.00 2.07
N LEU A 280 7.46 -11.37 3.20
CA LEU A 280 8.64 -10.54 3.36
C LEU A 280 9.89 -11.34 3.74
N TRP A 281 9.72 -12.54 4.31
CA TRP A 281 10.80 -13.44 4.67
C TRP A 281 11.40 -14.13 3.43
#